data_7d02f5d5f9cd71ad4a689658a3153058
#
_entry.id   7d02f5d5f9cd71ad4a689658a3153058
#
_cell.length_a   1.000
_cell.length_b   1.000
_cell.length_c   1.000
_cell.angle_alpha   90.00
_cell.angle_beta   90.00
_cell.angle_gamma   90.00
#
_symmetry.space_group_name_H-M   'P 1'
#
loop_
_entity.id
_entity.type
_entity.pdbx_description
1 polymer ?
#
loop_
_entity_poly.entity_id
_entity_poly.type
_entity_poly.pdbx_seq_one_letter_code
_entity_poly.pdbx_strand_id
1 'polypeptide(L)'
;FQYMKNCCADIYRQSCLFLDILKKYIPDGKQENKSSEPISQQETTEEQQEYFSMKLLSLIHEVCEGEQFEEISAPDFYANMNLHPCNCKLKIKPREKIRVCYLIFLMSEKLSKQDRDKWKDRILKLLDIDDSYYKSKYKEPVSDFPSDSNQNFAKEMEHIFR
;
A
#
# COMPACT_ATOMS: atom_id res chain seq x y z
N PHE A 1 -29.37 24.01 -7.83
CA PHE A 1 -28.52 24.94 -7.03
C PHE A 1 -28.63 24.66 -5.53
N GLN A 2 -29.80 24.33 -5.00
CA GLN A 2 -30.03 24.05 -3.58
C GLN A 2 -29.36 22.74 -3.14
N TYR A 3 -29.38 21.73 -3.98
CA TYR A 3 -28.77 20.40 -3.68
C TYR A 3 -27.26 20.47 -3.47
N MET A 4 -26.53 21.25 -4.29
CA MET A 4 -25.07 21.43 -4.14
C MET A 4 -24.71 22.19 -2.86
N LYS A 5 -25.54 23.18 -2.43
CA LYS A 5 -25.29 23.90 -1.18
C LYS A 5 -25.44 23.00 0.04
N ASN A 6 -26.38 22.06 0.03
CA ASN A 6 -26.58 21.12 1.13
C ASN A 6 -25.42 20.10 1.22
N CYS A 7 -24.92 19.59 0.08
CA CYS A 7 -23.75 18.69 0.06
C CYS A 7 -22.49 19.37 0.62
N CYS A 8 -22.22 20.62 0.25
CA CYS A 8 -21.05 21.34 0.79
C CYS A 8 -21.17 21.61 2.30
N ALA A 9 -22.40 21.91 2.79
CA ALA A 9 -22.63 22.12 4.21
C ALA A 9 -22.46 20.83 5.03
N ASP A 10 -22.86 19.68 4.49
CA ASP A 10 -22.68 18.38 5.16
C ASP A 10 -21.21 17.94 5.21
N ILE A 11 -20.47 18.14 4.11
CA ILE A 11 -19.02 17.86 4.07
C ILE A 11 -18.30 18.75 5.07
N TYR A 12 -18.62 20.02 5.13
CA TYR A 12 -18.02 20.95 6.10
C TYR A 12 -18.31 20.53 7.54
N ARG A 13 -19.56 20.16 7.85
CA ARG A 13 -19.96 19.70 9.18
C ARG A 13 -19.24 18.41 9.59
N GLN A 14 -19.08 17.45 8.68
CA GLN A 14 -18.32 16.20 8.93
C GLN A 14 -16.84 16.49 9.17
N SER A 15 -16.25 17.41 8.40
CA SER A 15 -14.85 17.81 8.58
C SER A 15 -14.62 18.50 9.93
N CYS A 16 -15.54 19.35 10.39
CA CYS A 16 -15.45 19.97 11.72
C CYS A 16 -15.55 18.93 12.85
N LEU A 17 -16.47 17.97 12.75
CA LEU A 17 -16.60 16.88 13.72
C LEU A 17 -15.33 16.03 13.80
N PHE A 18 -14.72 15.75 12.65
CA PHE A 18 -13.45 15.00 12.59
C PHE A 18 -12.31 15.78 13.27
N LEU A 19 -12.21 17.10 13.04
CA LEU A 19 -11.22 17.95 13.70
C LEU A 19 -11.43 18.04 15.22
N ASP A 20 -12.68 18.06 15.70
CA ASP A 20 -12.98 18.07 17.13
C ASP A 20 -12.63 16.74 17.79
N ILE A 21 -12.83 15.62 17.08
CA ILE A 21 -12.39 14.29 17.53
C ILE A 21 -10.84 14.28 17.62
N LEU A 22 -10.14 14.74 16.59
CA LEU A 22 -8.68 14.78 16.58
C LEU A 22 -8.11 15.64 17.73
N LYS A 23 -8.68 16.83 18.00
CA LYS A 23 -8.29 17.69 19.14
C LYS A 23 -8.44 16.99 20.49
N LYS A 24 -9.40 16.08 20.63
CA LYS A 24 -9.65 15.34 21.87
C LYS A 24 -8.59 14.25 22.14
N TYR A 25 -7.86 13.82 21.10
CA TYR A 25 -6.82 12.78 21.18
C TYR A 25 -5.41 13.31 21.02
N ILE A 26 -5.22 14.61 20.75
CA ILE A 26 -3.89 15.25 20.75
C ILE A 26 -3.71 15.90 22.13
N PRO A 27 -2.84 15.38 23.00
CA PRO A 27 -2.56 16.02 24.27
C PRO A 27 -1.85 17.36 24.01
N ASP A 28 -2.38 18.43 24.58
CA ASP A 28 -1.77 19.77 24.59
C ASP A 28 -0.36 19.67 25.17
N GLY A 29 0.64 19.91 24.33
CA GLY A 29 2.04 19.98 24.73
C GLY A 29 2.31 21.18 25.63
N LYS A 30 2.19 21.02 26.94
CA LYS A 30 2.84 21.92 27.91
C LYS A 30 4.13 21.31 28.38
N GLN A 31 5.23 21.96 28.03
CA GLN A 31 6.54 21.77 28.64
C GLN A 31 6.46 22.01 30.15
N GLU A 32 6.83 21.01 30.94
CA GLU A 32 7.49 21.26 32.25
C GLU A 32 8.61 20.24 32.45
N ASN A 33 9.83 20.77 32.52
CA ASN A 33 11.02 20.09 32.98
C ASN A 33 10.87 19.60 34.42
N LYS A 34 11.09 18.30 34.66
CA LYS A 34 11.78 17.84 35.87
C LYS A 34 12.41 16.45 35.67
N SER A 35 13.68 16.43 35.99
CA SER A 35 14.62 15.33 36.02
C SER A 35 14.17 14.16 36.88
N SER A 36 14.40 12.93 36.42
CA SER A 36 15.15 11.86 37.11
C SER A 36 15.07 10.54 36.34
N GLU A 37 16.21 10.13 35.89
CA GLU A 37 16.82 8.80 35.70
C GLU A 37 16.16 7.66 34.87
N PRO A 38 16.99 6.80 34.27
CA PRO A 38 16.67 6.15 32.98
C PRO A 38 16.19 4.71 33.20
N ILE A 39 15.04 4.38 32.65
CA ILE A 39 14.71 2.99 32.32
C ILE A 39 14.98 2.84 30.84
N SER A 40 16.06 2.13 30.54
CA SER A 40 16.44 1.67 29.20
C SER A 40 15.34 0.81 28.60
N GLN A 41 14.50 1.38 27.76
CA GLN A 41 13.84 0.67 26.69
C GLN A 41 14.28 1.35 25.39
N GLN A 42 15.30 0.75 24.77
CA GLN A 42 15.63 1.00 23.39
C GLN A 42 14.47 0.48 22.53
N GLU A 43 13.42 1.28 22.39
CA GLU A 43 12.59 1.22 21.20
C GLU A 43 13.43 1.85 20.09
N THR A 44 14.15 1.01 19.35
CA THR A 44 14.63 1.36 18.03
C THR A 44 13.42 1.78 17.22
N THR A 45 13.21 3.08 17.10
CA THR A 45 12.35 3.67 16.08
C THR A 45 13.04 3.34 14.76
N GLU A 46 12.75 2.15 14.21
CA GLU A 46 13.04 1.89 12.80
C GLU A 46 12.25 2.97 12.06
N GLU A 47 12.94 3.94 11.48
CA GLU A 47 12.36 4.88 10.53
C GLU A 47 11.57 4.05 9.52
N GLN A 48 10.25 4.20 9.51
CA GLN A 48 9.38 3.44 8.63
C GLN A 48 9.72 3.87 7.20
N GLN A 49 10.53 3.08 6.53
CA GLN A 49 10.97 3.35 5.16
C GLN A 49 9.77 3.30 4.23
N GLU A 50 9.46 4.42 3.58
CA GLU A 50 8.44 4.52 2.55
C GLU A 50 9.04 4.09 1.20
N TYR A 51 8.65 2.92 0.70
CA TYR A 51 9.10 2.41 -0.59
C TYR A 51 8.36 3.06 -1.76
N PHE A 52 7.06 3.34 -1.59
CA PHE A 52 6.19 3.86 -2.63
C PHE A 52 5.30 4.98 -2.12
N SER A 53 5.14 6.01 -2.94
CA SER A 53 4.26 7.14 -2.63
C SER A 53 2.79 6.73 -2.59
N MET A 54 2.01 7.42 -1.78
CA MET A 54 0.55 7.24 -1.71
C MET A 54 -0.11 7.40 -3.09
N LYS A 55 0.36 8.35 -3.90
CA LYS A 55 -0.18 8.59 -5.24
C LYS A 55 -0.08 7.36 -6.15
N LEU A 56 1.08 6.71 -6.19
CA LEU A 56 1.28 5.49 -6.99
C LEU A 56 0.42 4.35 -6.46
N LEU A 57 0.42 4.14 -5.14
CA LEU A 57 -0.32 3.05 -4.53
C LEU A 57 -1.84 3.22 -4.64
N SER A 58 -2.35 4.46 -4.66
CA SER A 58 -3.78 4.70 -4.89
C SER A 58 -4.21 4.29 -6.30
N LEU A 59 -3.39 4.58 -7.33
CA LEU A 59 -3.68 4.15 -8.70
C LEU A 59 -3.65 2.61 -8.84
N ILE A 60 -2.67 1.96 -8.21
CA ILE A 60 -2.58 0.49 -8.20
C ILE A 60 -3.76 -0.12 -7.45
N HIS A 61 -4.14 0.45 -6.30
CA HIS A 61 -5.27 -0.03 -5.50
C HIS A 61 -6.58 0.07 -6.29
N GLU A 62 -6.84 1.18 -6.98
CA GLU A 62 -8.04 1.39 -7.79
C GLU A 62 -8.23 0.29 -8.85
N VAL A 63 -7.13 -0.19 -9.46
CA VAL A 63 -7.18 -1.24 -10.49
C VAL A 63 -7.21 -2.63 -9.87
N CYS A 64 -6.53 -2.85 -8.75
CA CYS A 64 -6.30 -4.19 -8.20
C CYS A 64 -7.28 -4.61 -7.09
N GLU A 65 -8.01 -3.66 -6.48
CA GLU A 65 -8.97 -3.96 -5.43
C GLU A 65 -10.14 -4.79 -5.99
N GLY A 66 -10.45 -5.89 -5.31
CA GLY A 66 -11.55 -6.77 -5.73
C GLY A 66 -11.28 -7.54 -7.04
N GLU A 67 -10.16 -7.29 -7.74
CA GLU A 67 -9.74 -7.99 -8.95
C GLU A 67 -8.57 -8.94 -8.66
N GLN A 68 -7.38 -8.45 -8.36
CA GLN A 68 -6.22 -9.27 -8.03
C GLN A 68 -6.11 -9.57 -6.54
N PHE A 69 -6.61 -8.68 -5.71
CA PHE A 69 -6.66 -8.84 -4.26
C PHE A 69 -8.10 -8.95 -3.76
N GLU A 70 -8.29 -9.60 -2.59
CA GLU A 70 -9.54 -9.48 -1.83
C GLU A 70 -9.74 -8.01 -1.43
N GLU A 71 -11.00 -7.63 -1.14
CA GLU A 71 -11.33 -6.26 -0.70
C GLU A 71 -10.46 -5.85 0.49
N ILE A 72 -9.80 -4.72 0.34
CA ILE A 72 -8.91 -4.15 1.35
C ILE A 72 -8.99 -2.62 1.29
N SER A 73 -8.98 -1.95 2.44
CA SER A 73 -8.97 -0.50 2.47
C SER A 73 -7.70 0.09 1.86
N ALA A 74 -7.78 1.26 1.22
CA ALA A 74 -6.60 1.93 0.66
C ALA A 74 -5.48 2.18 1.69
N PRO A 75 -5.76 2.58 2.96
CA PRO A 75 -4.73 2.68 3.99
C PRO A 75 -4.05 1.35 4.32
N ASP A 76 -4.81 0.25 4.41
CA ASP A 76 -4.23 -1.07 4.69
C ASP A 76 -3.42 -1.59 3.50
N PHE A 77 -3.89 -1.35 2.26
CA PHE A 77 -3.12 -1.65 1.06
C PHE A 77 -1.79 -0.90 1.04
N TYR A 78 -1.82 0.42 1.33
CA TYR A 78 -0.63 1.24 1.46
C TYR A 78 0.35 0.71 2.51
N ALA A 79 -0.15 0.36 3.70
CA ALA A 79 0.68 -0.19 4.77
C ALA A 79 1.33 -1.53 4.35
N ASN A 80 0.56 -2.45 3.75
CA ASN A 80 1.10 -3.72 3.27
C ASN A 80 2.18 -3.53 2.20
N MET A 81 1.95 -2.66 1.20
CA MET A 81 2.90 -2.44 0.10
C MET A 81 4.18 -1.73 0.55
N ASN A 82 4.10 -0.87 1.57
CA ASN A 82 5.27 -0.26 2.19
C ASN A 82 5.87 -1.11 3.31
N LEU A 83 5.35 -2.31 3.55
CA LEU A 83 5.81 -3.23 4.60
C LEU A 83 5.70 -2.64 6.01
N HIS A 84 4.76 -1.73 6.21
CA HIS A 84 4.44 -1.17 7.51
C HIS A 84 3.61 -2.15 8.35
N PRO A 85 3.71 -2.11 9.68
CA PRO A 85 2.82 -2.89 10.54
C PRO A 85 1.36 -2.54 10.27
N CYS A 86 0.54 -3.54 10.00
CA CYS A 86 -0.90 -3.38 9.85
C CYS A 86 -1.64 -4.64 10.35
N ASN A 87 -2.89 -4.47 10.72
CA ASN A 87 -3.72 -5.56 11.23
C ASN A 87 -4.40 -6.37 10.11
N CYS A 88 -4.56 -5.77 8.94
CA CYS A 88 -5.18 -6.39 7.78
C CYS A 88 -4.12 -6.91 6.82
N LYS A 89 -4.09 -8.22 6.59
CA LYS A 89 -3.16 -8.85 5.64
C LYS A 89 -3.74 -8.82 4.24
N LEU A 90 -2.92 -8.38 3.29
CA LEU A 90 -3.23 -8.44 1.87
C LEU A 90 -3.33 -9.91 1.40
N LYS A 91 -4.42 -10.24 0.72
CA LYS A 91 -4.66 -11.59 0.20
C LYS A 91 -4.90 -11.56 -1.30
N ILE A 92 -4.28 -12.50 -2.00
CA ILE A 92 -4.42 -12.66 -3.46
C ILE A 92 -5.67 -13.49 -3.75
N LYS A 93 -6.50 -13.04 -4.69
CA LYS A 93 -7.64 -13.82 -5.16
C LYS A 93 -7.20 -15.09 -5.92
N PRO A 94 -8.03 -16.13 -5.92
CA PRO A 94 -7.74 -17.36 -6.66
C PRO A 94 -7.44 -17.05 -8.14
N ARG A 95 -6.39 -17.66 -8.69
CA ARG A 95 -5.90 -17.53 -10.08
C ARG A 95 -5.23 -16.21 -10.43
N GLU A 96 -5.09 -15.26 -9.47
CA GLU A 96 -4.48 -13.96 -9.72
C GLU A 96 -2.96 -13.91 -9.44
N LYS A 97 -2.37 -14.96 -8.89
CA LYS A 97 -0.94 -14.99 -8.52
C LYS A 97 0.01 -14.57 -9.66
N ILE A 98 -0.30 -14.91 -10.90
CA ILE A 98 0.54 -14.55 -12.06
C ILE A 98 0.57 -13.04 -12.27
N ARG A 99 -0.60 -12.40 -12.26
CA ARG A 99 -0.72 -10.93 -12.41
C ARG A 99 -0.09 -10.19 -11.24
N VAL A 100 -0.26 -10.71 -10.03
CA VAL A 100 0.41 -10.16 -8.84
C VAL A 100 1.94 -10.29 -8.93
N CYS A 101 2.48 -11.39 -9.44
CA CYS A 101 3.92 -11.50 -9.70
C CYS A 101 4.42 -10.44 -10.68
N TYR A 102 3.65 -10.15 -11.73
CA TYR A 102 3.99 -9.08 -12.68
C TYR A 102 3.92 -7.69 -12.03
N LEU A 103 2.89 -7.42 -11.22
CA LEU A 103 2.80 -6.18 -10.45
C LEU A 103 4.03 -6.00 -9.54
N ILE A 104 4.40 -7.03 -8.77
CA ILE A 104 5.59 -7.00 -7.91
C ILE A 104 6.85 -6.70 -8.73
N PHE A 105 6.98 -7.28 -9.92
CA PHE A 105 8.09 -6.99 -10.82
C PHE A 105 8.14 -5.50 -11.18
N LEU A 106 7.04 -4.93 -11.69
CA LEU A 106 6.97 -3.51 -12.06
C LEU A 106 7.26 -2.57 -10.89
N MET A 107 6.70 -2.87 -9.72
CA MET A 107 6.96 -2.11 -8.50
C MET A 107 8.44 -2.18 -8.10
N SER A 108 9.03 -3.37 -8.15
CA SER A 108 10.44 -3.56 -7.81
C SER A 108 11.39 -2.77 -8.72
N GLU A 109 11.04 -2.63 -10.01
CA GLU A 109 11.82 -1.82 -10.96
C GLU A 109 11.82 -0.32 -10.66
N LYS A 110 10.86 0.19 -9.88
CA LYS A 110 10.84 1.59 -9.42
C LYS A 110 11.73 1.85 -8.21
N LEU A 111 12.20 0.80 -7.56
CA LEU A 111 13.05 0.92 -6.37
C LEU A 111 14.53 1.00 -6.72
N SER A 112 15.31 1.59 -5.80
CA SER A 112 16.76 1.54 -5.89
C SER A 112 17.26 0.09 -5.90
N LYS A 113 18.43 -0.16 -6.49
CA LYS A 113 19.01 -1.52 -6.54
C LYS A 113 19.17 -2.15 -5.14
N GLN A 114 19.43 -1.33 -4.11
CA GLN A 114 19.61 -1.81 -2.74
C GLN A 114 18.27 -2.20 -2.08
N ASP A 115 17.20 -1.47 -2.38
CA ASP A 115 15.88 -1.68 -1.78
C ASP A 115 15.06 -2.73 -2.51
N ARG A 116 15.31 -2.89 -3.83
CA ARG A 116 14.59 -3.81 -4.72
C ARG A 116 14.52 -5.23 -4.17
N ASP A 117 15.68 -5.83 -3.89
CA ASP A 117 15.72 -7.22 -3.45
C ASP A 117 15.16 -7.38 -2.04
N LYS A 118 15.46 -6.43 -1.13
CA LYS A 118 14.92 -6.44 0.23
C LYS A 118 13.40 -6.36 0.24
N TRP A 119 12.83 -5.40 -0.50
CA TRP A 119 11.39 -5.22 -0.60
C TRP A 119 10.73 -6.43 -1.24
N LYS A 120 11.26 -6.89 -2.40
CA LYS A 120 10.74 -8.04 -3.12
C LYS A 120 10.68 -9.29 -2.24
N ASP A 121 11.75 -9.63 -1.56
CA ASP A 121 11.79 -10.82 -0.71
C ASP A 121 10.78 -10.75 0.45
N ARG A 122 10.56 -9.56 1.00
CA ARG A 122 9.60 -9.36 2.09
C ARG A 122 8.17 -9.42 1.58
N ILE A 123 7.86 -8.79 0.45
CA ILE A 123 6.49 -8.80 -0.11
C ILE A 123 6.10 -10.20 -0.62
N LEU A 124 7.01 -10.96 -1.22
CA LEU A 124 6.75 -12.33 -1.63
C LEU A 124 6.40 -13.22 -0.42
N LYS A 125 7.12 -13.08 0.69
CA LYS A 125 6.81 -13.78 1.95
C LYS A 125 5.46 -13.35 2.52
N LEU A 126 5.14 -12.06 2.51
CA LEU A 126 3.87 -11.54 2.99
C LEU A 126 2.69 -12.11 2.20
N LEU A 127 2.84 -12.26 0.88
CA LEU A 127 1.80 -12.75 -0.04
C LEU A 127 1.81 -14.29 -0.23
N ASP A 128 2.64 -15.00 0.48
CA ASP A 128 2.81 -16.47 0.34
C ASP A 128 3.08 -16.88 -1.12
N ILE A 129 4.04 -16.19 -1.74
CA ILE A 129 4.53 -16.51 -3.09
C ILE A 129 5.93 -17.08 -2.98
N ASP A 130 6.10 -18.30 -3.48
CA ASP A 130 7.42 -18.93 -3.58
C ASP A 130 8.30 -18.23 -4.61
N ASP A 131 9.61 -18.06 -4.31
CA ASP A 131 10.55 -17.37 -5.18
C ASP A 131 10.75 -18.10 -6.52
N SER A 132 10.70 -19.43 -6.54
CA SER A 132 10.78 -20.22 -7.78
C SER A 132 9.55 -20.01 -8.65
N TYR A 133 8.37 -19.96 -8.04
CA TYR A 133 7.13 -19.63 -8.73
C TYR A 133 7.20 -18.21 -9.32
N TYR A 134 7.58 -17.23 -8.50
CA TYR A 134 7.76 -15.85 -8.96
C TYR A 134 8.69 -15.76 -10.17
N LYS A 135 9.89 -16.33 -10.09
CA LYS A 135 10.88 -16.32 -11.19
C LYS A 135 10.37 -16.96 -12.47
N SER A 136 9.47 -17.94 -12.39
CA SER A 136 8.89 -18.60 -13.56
C SER A 136 7.70 -17.83 -14.16
N LYS A 137 7.03 -16.93 -13.39
CA LYS A 137 5.71 -16.38 -13.75
C LYS A 137 5.66 -14.87 -13.93
N TYR A 138 6.61 -14.10 -13.38
CA TYR A 138 6.53 -12.64 -13.36
C TYR A 138 6.49 -11.96 -14.74
N LYS A 139 6.98 -12.62 -15.80
CA LYS A 139 6.92 -12.11 -17.18
C LYS A 139 5.80 -12.73 -18.03
N GLU A 140 5.00 -13.64 -17.50
CA GLU A 140 3.96 -14.32 -18.26
C GLU A 140 2.94 -13.36 -18.87
N PRO A 141 2.50 -12.27 -18.22
CA PRO A 141 1.57 -11.30 -18.81
C PRO A 141 2.09 -10.54 -20.03
N VAL A 142 3.40 -10.49 -20.22
CA VAL A 142 4.08 -9.85 -21.38
C VAL A 142 4.86 -10.87 -22.20
N SER A 143 4.53 -12.15 -22.13
CA SER A 143 5.11 -13.22 -22.96
C SER A 143 4.60 -13.12 -24.42
N ASP A 144 5.12 -13.97 -25.30
CA ASP A 144 4.71 -14.00 -26.71
C ASP A 144 3.24 -14.38 -26.91
N PHE A 145 2.69 -15.18 -26.01
CA PHE A 145 1.29 -15.69 -26.07
C PHE A 145 0.59 -15.56 -24.71
N PRO A 146 0.34 -14.34 -24.22
CA PRO A 146 -0.37 -14.14 -22.97
C PRO A 146 -1.88 -14.40 -23.17
N SER A 147 -2.58 -14.80 -22.10
CA SER A 147 -4.04 -14.79 -22.12
C SER A 147 -4.56 -13.33 -22.23
N ASP A 148 -5.78 -13.16 -22.75
CA ASP A 148 -6.41 -11.83 -22.90
C ASP A 148 -6.43 -11.08 -21.56
N SER A 149 -6.77 -11.76 -20.46
CA SER A 149 -6.80 -11.17 -19.12
C SER A 149 -5.41 -10.72 -18.67
N ASN A 150 -4.36 -11.49 -18.95
CA ASN A 150 -2.99 -11.12 -18.63
C ASN A 150 -2.52 -9.93 -19.47
N GLN A 151 -2.85 -9.92 -20.77
CA GLN A 151 -2.49 -8.82 -21.67
C GLN A 151 -3.17 -7.51 -21.28
N ASN A 152 -4.47 -7.56 -20.94
CA ASN A 152 -5.20 -6.37 -20.50
C ASN A 152 -4.61 -5.81 -19.20
N PHE A 153 -4.38 -6.68 -18.22
CA PHE A 153 -3.73 -6.29 -16.97
C PHE A 153 -2.34 -5.65 -17.20
N ALA A 154 -1.53 -6.24 -18.08
CA ALA A 154 -0.21 -5.68 -18.41
C ALA A 154 -0.32 -4.26 -18.99
N LYS A 155 -1.27 -4.02 -19.90
CA LYS A 155 -1.51 -2.69 -20.50
C LYS A 155 -1.93 -1.65 -19.45
N GLU A 156 -2.83 -2.02 -18.53
CA GLU A 156 -3.27 -1.15 -17.44
C GLU A 156 -2.10 -0.79 -16.51
N MET A 157 -1.32 -1.79 -16.11
CA MET A 157 -0.13 -1.56 -15.28
C MET A 157 0.91 -0.69 -16.00
N GLU A 158 1.22 -0.93 -17.26
CA GLU A 158 2.13 -0.10 -18.02
C GLU A 158 1.69 1.36 -18.06
N HIS A 159 0.39 1.64 -18.11
CA HIS A 159 -0.14 2.99 -18.06
C HIS A 159 0.13 3.69 -16.73
N ILE A 160 -0.01 2.97 -15.62
CA ILE A 160 0.26 3.47 -14.27
C ILE A 160 1.76 3.73 -14.04
N PHE A 161 2.61 2.87 -14.59
CA PHE A 161 4.05 2.88 -14.34
C PHE A 161 4.87 3.73 -15.34
N ARG A 162 4.22 4.34 -16.35
CA ARG A 162 4.86 5.32 -17.25
C ARG A 162 5.09 6.65 -16.55
#